data_dc3ce626adf0367fc668be2b016853d7
#
_entry.id   dc3ce626adf0367fc668be2b016853d7
#
_cell.length_a   1.000
_cell.length_b   1.000
_cell.length_c   1.000
_cell.angle_alpha   90.00
_cell.angle_beta   90.00
_cell.angle_gamma   90.00
#
_symmetry.space_group_name_H-M   'P 1'
#
loop_
_entity.id
_entity.type
_entity.pdbx_description
1 polymer ?
#
loop_
_entity_poly.entity_id
_entity_poly.type
_entity_poly.pdbx_seq_one_letter_code
_entity_poly.pdbx_strand_id
1 'polypeptide(L)'
;AQTLHCTRRHVRSLLNKMQEIGWINWQAEVGRGKKSTLIFHSNALEIQQNRAERLIEDNDIEKLVALMGDKDSVRQMVLSQIEKSFHPGQQLLRIIYYRPFKNLLPGTPLRRSELHLMSKIFNSLVHLKEENGEVEAELAHHWQMLTEQHWRFYLRPSIYFHHGRELTLEDISTSLMRMKHCNPLYAHIEQISSPQPYVLDIYLSEADKQFATLLGSPQAVILPQEWASLPSFAQHPIGTGAYQVIANDKHKLQIKAFNRYFGLRALLDEIDIWVVPELNNKMVCSTIHLTDDDTNKDSLESRKEEGCYFLLYDSRSKQCQQTEIREWLSSVLTPVNMLT
;
A
#
# COMPACT_ATOMS: atom_id res chain seq x y z
N ALA A 1 13.85 48.10 -1.22
CA ALA A 1 13.34 48.10 -2.60
C ALA A 1 14.46 47.95 -3.62
N GLN A 2 15.55 48.72 -3.51
CA GLN A 2 16.70 48.55 -4.42
C GLN A 2 17.37 47.20 -4.26
N THR A 3 17.61 46.75 -3.04
CA THR A 3 18.23 45.44 -2.71
C THR A 3 17.36 44.25 -3.10
N LEU A 4 16.03 44.42 -3.14
CA LEU A 4 15.07 43.34 -3.49
C LEU A 4 14.59 43.44 -4.95
N HIS A 5 15.18 44.35 -5.76
CA HIS A 5 14.80 44.59 -7.16
C HIS A 5 13.29 44.71 -7.40
N CYS A 6 12.57 45.37 -6.46
CA CYS A 6 11.13 45.56 -6.53
C CYS A 6 10.70 46.99 -6.11
N THR A 7 9.45 47.34 -6.44
CA THR A 7 8.93 48.71 -6.15
C THR A 7 8.68 48.91 -4.64
N ARG A 8 8.76 50.13 -4.16
CA ARG A 8 8.44 50.48 -2.75
C ARG A 8 7.02 50.06 -2.35
N ARG A 9 6.07 50.12 -3.29
CA ARG A 9 4.70 49.66 -3.05
C ARG A 9 4.64 48.13 -2.81
N HIS A 10 5.40 47.38 -3.58
CA HIS A 10 5.48 45.93 -3.41
C HIS A 10 6.15 45.52 -2.09
N VAL A 11 7.25 46.19 -1.71
CA VAL A 11 7.89 45.95 -0.38
C VAL A 11 6.90 46.21 0.76
N ARG A 12 6.12 47.33 0.69
CA ARG A 12 5.11 47.63 1.72
C ARG A 12 4.01 46.55 1.78
N SER A 13 3.55 46.06 0.63
CA SER A 13 2.58 44.95 0.57
C SER A 13 3.12 43.66 1.20
N LEU A 14 4.40 43.34 0.94
CA LEU A 14 5.05 42.19 1.57
C LEU A 14 5.17 42.34 3.09
N LEU A 15 5.60 43.52 3.58
CA LEU A 15 5.71 43.76 5.02
C LEU A 15 4.35 43.66 5.72
N ASN A 16 3.28 44.17 5.11
CA ASN A 16 1.93 44.03 5.65
C ASN A 16 1.51 42.59 5.75
N LYS A 17 1.73 41.78 4.68
CA LYS A 17 1.44 40.35 4.70
C LYS A 17 2.23 39.60 5.77
N MET A 18 3.53 39.92 5.93
CA MET A 18 4.39 39.29 6.96
C MET A 18 3.91 39.66 8.37
N GLN A 19 3.38 40.87 8.56
CA GLN A 19 2.80 41.31 9.82
C GLN A 19 1.45 40.64 10.10
N GLU A 20 0.59 40.51 9.09
CA GLU A 20 -0.68 39.76 9.18
C GLU A 20 -0.48 38.32 9.60
N ILE A 21 0.60 37.68 9.13
CA ILE A 21 0.97 36.31 9.46
C ILE A 21 1.69 36.21 10.83
N GLY A 22 2.05 37.36 11.44
CA GLY A 22 2.73 37.42 12.74
C GLY A 22 4.24 37.20 12.70
N TRP A 23 4.88 37.19 11.52
CA TRP A 23 6.33 36.99 11.40
C TRP A 23 7.15 38.20 11.81
N ILE A 24 6.57 39.41 11.65
CA ILE A 24 7.21 40.68 11.96
C ILE A 24 6.22 41.64 12.63
N ASN A 25 6.74 42.61 13.34
CA ASN A 25 6.03 43.83 13.71
C ASN A 25 6.71 45.02 13.01
N TRP A 26 5.99 45.68 12.10
CA TRP A 26 6.51 46.81 11.36
C TRP A 26 5.82 48.10 11.81
N GLN A 27 6.57 48.93 12.49
CA GLN A 27 6.15 50.25 12.93
C GLN A 27 6.69 51.31 11.96
N ALA A 28 5.81 51.82 11.11
CA ALA A 28 6.15 52.87 10.18
C ALA A 28 6.08 54.23 10.89
N GLU A 29 7.20 54.94 10.99
CA GLU A 29 7.19 56.30 11.45
C GLU A 29 6.93 57.29 10.32
N VAL A 30 6.06 58.28 10.59
CA VAL A 30 5.68 59.33 9.63
C VAL A 30 6.58 60.52 9.82
N GLY A 31 7.30 60.93 8.78
CA GLY A 31 8.14 62.15 8.79
C GLY A 31 9.39 62.00 7.92
N ARG A 32 9.88 63.12 7.38
CA ARG A 32 11.11 63.21 6.58
C ARG A 32 12.33 62.88 7.45
N GLY A 33 13.05 61.78 7.12
CA GLY A 33 14.26 61.37 7.86
C GLY A 33 14.03 60.41 9.03
N LYS A 34 12.79 60.10 9.39
CA LYS A 34 12.50 59.09 10.43
C LYS A 34 12.66 57.65 9.90
N LYS A 35 13.24 56.80 10.73
CA LYS A 35 13.48 55.39 10.40
C LYS A 35 12.33 54.53 10.95
N SER A 36 11.71 53.71 10.09
CA SER A 36 10.75 52.71 10.53
C SER A 36 11.45 51.57 11.28
N THR A 37 10.79 51.07 12.29
CA THR A 37 11.31 49.94 13.08
C THR A 37 10.69 48.63 12.58
N LEU A 38 11.53 47.62 12.40
CA LEU A 38 11.14 46.26 12.00
C LEU A 38 11.62 45.29 13.06
N ILE A 39 10.68 44.61 13.72
CA ILE A 39 10.96 43.61 14.74
C ILE A 39 10.58 42.25 14.15
N PHE A 40 11.51 41.31 14.14
CA PHE A 40 11.25 39.93 13.73
C PHE A 40 10.79 39.13 14.94
N HIS A 41 9.63 38.45 14.82
CA HIS A 41 9.10 37.52 15.83
C HIS A 41 9.49 36.08 15.56
N SER A 42 9.79 35.74 14.31
CA SER A 42 10.26 34.44 13.90
C SER A 42 11.53 34.56 13.06
N ASN A 43 12.48 33.68 13.29
CA ASN A 43 13.66 33.59 12.45
C ASN A 43 13.37 32.82 11.16
N ALA A 44 14.28 32.90 10.18
CA ALA A 44 14.10 32.25 8.89
C ALA A 44 13.95 30.73 9.00
N LEU A 45 14.64 30.09 9.97
CA LEU A 45 14.59 28.65 10.19
C LEU A 45 13.21 28.23 10.76
N GLU A 46 12.69 28.97 11.75
CA GLU A 46 11.35 28.72 12.30
C GLU A 46 10.25 28.88 11.24
N ILE A 47 10.37 29.89 10.39
CA ILE A 47 9.42 30.10 9.29
C ILE A 47 9.47 28.93 8.30
N GLN A 48 10.67 28.45 7.99
CA GLN A 48 10.85 27.29 7.11
C GLN A 48 10.28 26.03 7.75
N GLN A 49 10.51 25.79 9.03
CA GLN A 49 9.98 24.65 9.78
C GLN A 49 8.44 24.68 9.82
N ASN A 50 7.84 25.81 10.22
CA ASN A 50 6.38 25.96 10.25
C ASN A 50 5.74 25.77 8.87
N ARG A 51 6.42 26.20 7.80
CA ARG A 51 5.94 25.99 6.44
C ARG A 51 6.07 24.53 6.03
N ALA A 52 7.15 23.86 6.40
CA ALA A 52 7.34 22.44 6.14
C ALA A 52 6.30 21.61 6.89
N GLU A 53 5.99 21.92 8.16
CA GLU A 53 4.93 21.27 8.93
C GLU A 53 3.57 21.39 8.24
N ARG A 54 3.18 22.57 7.77
CA ARG A 54 1.93 22.75 7.01
C ARG A 54 1.91 21.95 5.71
N LEU A 55 3.03 21.90 4.96
CA LEU A 55 3.12 21.11 3.74
C LEU A 55 2.98 19.60 4.01
N ILE A 56 3.42 19.15 5.18
CA ILE A 56 3.22 17.78 5.64
C ILE A 56 1.74 17.55 6.00
N GLU A 57 1.09 18.48 6.71
CA GLU A 57 -0.34 18.40 7.03
C GLU A 57 -1.21 18.42 5.77
N ASP A 58 -0.87 19.29 4.80
CA ASP A 58 -1.54 19.38 3.50
C ASP A 58 -1.16 18.23 2.56
N ASN A 59 -0.24 17.35 2.98
CA ASN A 59 0.27 16.21 2.21
C ASN A 59 0.92 16.62 0.87
N ASP A 60 1.51 17.81 0.79
CA ASP A 60 2.20 18.32 -0.39
C ASP A 60 3.72 18.05 -0.33
N ILE A 61 4.06 16.76 -0.52
CA ILE A 61 5.45 16.27 -0.41
C ILE A 61 6.36 16.90 -1.49
N GLU A 62 5.85 17.18 -2.68
CA GLU A 62 6.62 17.78 -3.75
C GLU A 62 7.13 19.18 -3.36
N LYS A 63 6.25 20.01 -2.77
CA LYS A 63 6.65 21.32 -2.28
C LYS A 63 7.52 21.24 -1.02
N LEU A 64 7.34 20.21 -0.18
CA LEU A 64 8.20 19.97 0.97
C LEU A 64 9.64 19.71 0.52
N VAL A 65 9.85 18.79 -0.42
CA VAL A 65 11.18 18.49 -0.99
C VAL A 65 11.81 19.72 -1.63
N ALA A 66 11.03 20.49 -2.39
CA ALA A 66 11.50 21.75 -3.00
C ALA A 66 11.86 22.83 -1.95
N LEU A 67 11.14 22.88 -0.82
CA LEU A 67 11.39 23.83 0.26
C LEU A 67 12.67 23.51 1.05
N MET A 68 12.88 22.24 1.36
CA MET A 68 13.98 21.77 2.22
C MET A 68 15.33 21.70 1.47
N GLY A 69 15.31 21.46 0.17
CA GLY A 69 16.48 21.47 -0.71
C GLY A 69 17.45 20.31 -0.54
N ASP A 70 17.41 19.59 0.57
CA ASP A 70 18.21 18.39 0.81
C ASP A 70 17.38 17.24 1.39
N LYS A 71 17.84 16.01 1.11
CA LYS A 71 17.11 14.78 1.45
C LYS A 71 17.12 14.44 2.95
N ASP A 72 18.19 14.79 3.64
CA ASP A 72 18.32 14.44 5.06
C ASP A 72 17.43 15.35 5.93
N SER A 73 17.31 16.63 5.59
CA SER A 73 16.37 17.56 6.23
C SER A 73 14.91 17.15 6.02
N VAL A 74 14.53 16.76 4.79
CA VAL A 74 13.19 16.22 4.50
C VAL A 74 12.92 14.99 5.36
N ARG A 75 13.88 14.07 5.42
CA ARG A 75 13.78 12.84 6.20
C ARG A 75 13.58 13.13 7.70
N GLN A 76 14.41 13.98 8.29
CA GLN A 76 14.30 14.33 9.73
C GLN A 76 12.96 15.00 10.02
N MET A 77 12.50 15.91 9.16
CA MET A 77 11.23 16.58 9.33
C MET A 77 10.05 15.61 9.28
N VAL A 78 10.05 14.72 8.29
CA VAL A 78 9.00 13.69 8.14
C VAL A 78 9.01 12.74 9.34
N LEU A 79 10.19 12.29 9.80
CA LEU A 79 10.30 11.43 11.00
C LEU A 79 9.77 12.13 12.25
N SER A 80 10.11 13.40 12.47
CA SER A 80 9.61 14.18 13.63
C SER A 80 8.08 14.31 13.63
N GLN A 81 7.45 14.34 12.46
CA GLN A 81 5.99 14.41 12.33
C GLN A 81 5.32 13.03 12.51
N ILE A 82 6.00 11.95 12.16
CA ILE A 82 5.52 10.59 12.48
C ILE A 82 5.42 10.42 13.99
N GLU A 83 6.43 10.87 14.73
CA GLU A 83 6.43 10.82 16.20
C GLU A 83 5.31 11.66 16.84
N LYS A 84 4.98 12.84 16.26
CA LYS A 84 3.92 13.74 16.75
C LYS A 84 2.49 13.31 16.40
N SER A 85 2.31 12.26 15.59
CA SER A 85 1.00 11.92 15.01
C SER A 85 0.12 11.03 15.88
N PHE A 86 0.51 10.77 17.13
CA PHE A 86 -0.34 10.08 18.09
C PHE A 86 -1.47 11.00 18.56
N HIS A 87 -2.65 10.86 17.94
CA HIS A 87 -3.86 11.49 18.46
C HIS A 87 -4.51 10.54 19.48
N PRO A 88 -4.84 11.00 20.68
CA PRO A 88 -5.58 10.18 21.65
C PRO A 88 -6.87 9.68 21.02
N GLY A 89 -6.99 8.35 20.86
CA GLY A 89 -8.21 7.70 20.35
C GLY A 89 -8.20 7.30 18.88
N GLN A 90 -7.14 7.61 18.10
CA GLN A 90 -6.95 7.09 16.73
C GLN A 90 -5.55 6.49 16.58
N GLN A 91 -5.48 5.27 16.07
CA GLN A 91 -4.19 4.62 15.79
C GLN A 91 -3.82 4.83 14.32
N LEU A 92 -3.02 5.85 14.06
CA LEU A 92 -2.51 6.22 12.75
C LEU A 92 -1.05 5.78 12.61
N LEU A 93 -0.73 5.03 11.56
CA LEU A 93 0.64 4.67 11.19
C LEU A 93 1.05 5.44 9.94
N ARG A 94 2.20 6.11 9.97
CA ARG A 94 2.83 6.73 8.80
C ARG A 94 4.10 5.99 8.41
N ILE A 95 4.20 5.65 7.11
CA ILE A 95 5.32 4.92 6.54
C ILE A 95 5.88 5.73 5.37
N ILE A 96 7.21 5.76 5.26
CA ILE A 96 7.88 6.34 4.08
C ILE A 96 8.25 5.21 3.13
N TYR A 97 7.88 5.38 1.87
CA TYR A 97 8.20 4.43 0.81
C TYR A 97 8.78 5.15 -0.41
N TYR A 98 9.61 4.48 -1.18
CA TYR A 98 10.38 5.11 -2.25
C TYR A 98 9.72 5.03 -3.64
N ARG A 99 8.60 4.33 -3.80
CA ARG A 99 7.93 4.14 -5.09
C ARG A 99 6.40 4.22 -4.96
N PRO A 100 5.71 4.83 -5.93
CA PRO A 100 4.25 4.86 -5.95
C PRO A 100 3.66 3.47 -6.23
N PHE A 101 2.46 3.23 -5.73
CA PHE A 101 1.65 2.03 -5.93
C PHE A 101 0.73 2.25 -7.13
N LYS A 102 1.27 2.07 -8.34
CA LYS A 102 0.56 2.40 -9.59
C LYS A 102 -0.53 1.41 -9.97
N ASN A 103 -0.37 0.16 -9.56
CA ASN A 103 -1.28 -0.91 -9.94
C ASN A 103 -1.46 -1.87 -8.76
N LEU A 104 -2.70 -1.99 -8.32
CA LEU A 104 -3.14 -2.92 -7.27
C LEU A 104 -4.19 -3.90 -7.82
N LEU A 105 -4.19 -4.13 -9.15
CA LEU A 105 -5.12 -5.05 -9.80
C LEU A 105 -4.62 -6.49 -9.68
N PRO A 106 -5.39 -7.39 -9.06
CA PRO A 106 -5.06 -8.82 -8.97
C PRO A 106 -4.91 -9.48 -10.35
N GLY A 107 -3.98 -10.43 -10.45
CA GLY A 107 -3.71 -11.15 -11.70
C GLY A 107 -2.78 -10.41 -12.67
N THR A 108 -2.24 -9.25 -12.28
CA THR A 108 -1.18 -8.55 -13.01
C THR A 108 0.18 -8.78 -12.33
N PRO A 109 1.31 -8.55 -13.02
CA PRO A 109 2.62 -8.58 -12.37
C PRO A 109 2.72 -7.52 -11.29
N LEU A 110 2.80 -7.93 -10.04
CA LEU A 110 2.85 -7.08 -8.86
C LEU A 110 4.17 -7.25 -8.12
N ARG A 111 4.63 -6.17 -7.51
CA ARG A 111 5.76 -6.19 -6.59
C ARG A 111 5.32 -6.79 -5.25
N ARG A 112 6.28 -7.25 -4.46
CA ARG A 112 6.02 -7.83 -3.13
C ARG A 112 5.21 -6.90 -2.21
N SER A 113 5.56 -5.61 -2.17
CA SER A 113 4.81 -4.61 -1.40
C SER A 113 3.36 -4.45 -1.86
N GLU A 114 3.10 -4.57 -3.17
CA GLU A 114 1.75 -4.54 -3.74
C GLU A 114 0.97 -5.81 -3.40
N LEU A 115 1.63 -6.98 -3.46
CA LEU A 115 1.03 -8.25 -3.03
C LEU A 115 0.67 -8.23 -1.54
N HIS A 116 1.55 -7.68 -0.69
CA HIS A 116 1.26 -7.52 0.73
C HIS A 116 0.06 -6.59 0.97
N LEU A 117 -0.04 -5.47 0.26
CA LEU A 117 -1.22 -4.59 0.33
C LEU A 117 -2.48 -5.29 -0.13
N MET A 118 -2.40 -6.09 -1.19
CA MET A 118 -3.54 -6.87 -1.69
C MET A 118 -4.11 -7.81 -0.64
N SER A 119 -3.26 -8.47 0.17
CA SER A 119 -3.72 -9.33 1.27
C SER A 119 -4.46 -8.57 2.38
N LYS A 120 -4.39 -7.23 2.40
CA LYS A 120 -5.13 -6.38 3.35
C LYS A 120 -6.40 -5.79 2.74
N ILE A 121 -6.47 -5.70 1.41
CA ILE A 121 -7.57 -5.08 0.66
C ILE A 121 -8.59 -6.13 0.19
N PHE A 122 -8.11 -7.32 -0.16
CA PHE A 122 -8.92 -8.40 -0.73
C PHE A 122 -8.89 -9.65 0.14
N ASN A 123 -9.87 -10.52 -0.08
CA ASN A 123 -9.91 -11.87 0.46
C ASN A 123 -10.12 -12.89 -0.66
N SER A 124 -9.71 -14.13 -0.39
CA SER A 124 -9.96 -15.30 -1.21
C SER A 124 -11.04 -16.19 -0.58
N LEU A 125 -11.42 -17.28 -1.20
CA LEU A 125 -12.32 -18.25 -0.57
C LEU A 125 -11.71 -18.83 0.70
N VAL A 126 -10.42 -19.11 0.67
CA VAL A 126 -9.63 -19.62 1.78
C VAL A 126 -8.31 -18.86 1.84
N HIS A 127 -7.65 -18.84 2.97
CA HIS A 127 -6.37 -18.19 3.18
C HIS A 127 -5.26 -19.24 3.33
N LEU A 128 -4.11 -18.97 2.70
CA LEU A 128 -2.92 -19.80 2.86
C LEU A 128 -1.99 -19.13 3.88
N LYS A 129 -1.73 -19.81 5.00
CA LYS A 129 -0.75 -19.36 5.98
C LYS A 129 0.66 -19.39 5.38
N GLU A 130 1.34 -18.25 5.42
CA GLU A 130 2.72 -18.15 4.94
C GLU A 130 3.71 -19.00 5.77
N GLU A 131 3.38 -19.23 7.06
CA GLU A 131 4.30 -19.87 8.00
C GLU A 131 4.44 -21.38 7.78
N ASN A 132 3.35 -22.08 7.44
CA ASN A 132 3.31 -23.54 7.37
C ASN A 132 2.60 -24.07 6.12
N GLY A 133 2.05 -23.19 5.28
CA GLY A 133 1.30 -23.58 4.08
C GLY A 133 -0.07 -24.19 4.36
N GLU A 134 -0.58 -24.10 5.60
CA GLU A 134 -1.92 -24.57 5.93
C GLU A 134 -3.00 -23.66 5.35
N VAL A 135 -4.09 -24.30 4.90
CA VAL A 135 -5.26 -23.60 4.39
C VAL A 135 -6.23 -23.28 5.52
N GLU A 136 -6.58 -22.05 5.70
CA GLU A 136 -7.53 -21.56 6.70
C GLU A 136 -8.82 -21.01 6.07
N ALA A 137 -9.86 -20.95 6.89
CA ALA A 137 -11.15 -20.37 6.50
C ALA A 137 -11.04 -18.83 6.32
N GLU A 138 -11.53 -18.33 5.17
CA GLU A 138 -11.60 -16.90 4.91
C GLU A 138 -13.01 -16.48 4.49
N LEU A 139 -13.33 -16.25 3.19
CA LEU A 139 -14.70 -16.01 2.74
C LEU A 139 -15.58 -17.28 2.89
N ALA A 140 -14.99 -18.45 2.68
CA ALA A 140 -15.59 -19.71 3.06
C ALA A 140 -15.20 -20.09 4.50
N HIS A 141 -16.19 -20.44 5.33
CA HIS A 141 -15.91 -20.88 6.70
C HIS A 141 -15.61 -22.38 6.76
N HIS A 142 -15.97 -23.14 5.72
CA HIS A 142 -15.73 -24.57 5.60
C HIS A 142 -15.69 -24.97 4.13
N TRP A 143 -14.98 -26.07 3.80
CA TRP A 143 -14.96 -26.68 2.47
C TRP A 143 -14.76 -28.17 2.57
N GLN A 144 -15.17 -28.88 1.52
CA GLN A 144 -15.04 -30.33 1.41
C GLN A 144 -14.64 -30.70 -0.03
N MET A 145 -13.71 -31.61 -0.15
CA MET A 145 -13.45 -32.32 -1.39
C MET A 145 -14.42 -33.50 -1.47
N LEU A 146 -15.50 -33.39 -2.23
CA LEU A 146 -16.47 -34.45 -2.43
C LEU A 146 -15.90 -35.53 -3.32
N THR A 147 -15.19 -35.16 -4.36
CA THR A 147 -14.31 -35.98 -5.19
C THR A 147 -13.09 -35.19 -5.58
N GLU A 148 -12.05 -35.81 -6.15
CA GLU A 148 -10.85 -35.10 -6.62
C GLU A 148 -11.14 -34.04 -7.71
N GLN A 149 -12.32 -34.09 -8.34
CA GLN A 149 -12.81 -33.17 -9.36
C GLN A 149 -14.00 -32.32 -8.88
N HIS A 150 -14.48 -32.50 -7.64
CA HIS A 150 -15.64 -31.76 -7.12
C HIS A 150 -15.39 -31.25 -5.72
N TRP A 151 -15.34 -29.94 -5.60
CA TRP A 151 -15.13 -29.24 -4.35
C TRP A 151 -16.36 -28.44 -3.97
N ARG A 152 -16.74 -28.46 -2.68
CA ARG A 152 -17.83 -27.69 -2.10
C ARG A 152 -17.32 -26.72 -1.06
N PHE A 153 -17.72 -25.46 -1.16
CA PHE A 153 -17.38 -24.37 -0.23
C PHE A 153 -18.64 -23.82 0.42
N TYR A 154 -18.57 -23.58 1.72
CA TYR A 154 -19.64 -23.00 2.51
C TYR A 154 -19.26 -21.57 2.87
N LEU A 155 -19.98 -20.59 2.32
CA LEU A 155 -19.64 -19.19 2.43
C LEU A 155 -20.16 -18.57 3.71
N ARG A 156 -19.47 -17.58 4.23
CA ARG A 156 -19.97 -16.74 5.33
C ARG A 156 -21.07 -15.83 4.81
N PRO A 157 -22.16 -15.65 5.55
CA PRO A 157 -23.18 -14.64 5.23
C PRO A 157 -22.69 -13.22 5.56
N SER A 158 -23.35 -12.21 5.00
CA SER A 158 -23.17 -10.80 5.33
C SER A 158 -21.74 -10.29 5.19
N ILE A 159 -21.04 -10.72 4.15
CA ILE A 159 -19.75 -10.16 3.76
C ILE A 159 -20.02 -8.95 2.85
N TYR A 160 -19.30 -7.87 3.06
CA TYR A 160 -19.45 -6.62 2.31
C TYR A 160 -18.18 -6.20 1.63
N PHE A 161 -18.30 -5.69 0.42
CA PHE A 161 -17.24 -4.92 -0.22
C PHE A 161 -17.09 -3.53 0.42
N HIS A 162 -15.95 -2.89 0.23
CA HIS A 162 -15.64 -1.57 0.80
C HIS A 162 -16.64 -0.49 0.41
N HIS A 163 -17.27 -0.58 -0.77
CA HIS A 163 -18.32 0.35 -1.22
C HIS A 163 -19.72 0.03 -0.64
N GLY A 164 -19.82 -0.97 0.25
CA GLY A 164 -21.03 -1.27 0.99
C GLY A 164 -21.97 -2.30 0.37
N ARG A 165 -21.73 -2.78 -0.86
CA ARG A 165 -22.48 -3.87 -1.50
C ARG A 165 -22.11 -5.22 -0.86
N GLU A 166 -23.10 -6.06 -0.63
CA GLU A 166 -22.90 -7.41 -0.13
C GLU A 166 -22.25 -8.30 -1.22
N LEU A 167 -21.36 -9.18 -0.81
CA LEU A 167 -20.73 -10.20 -1.65
C LEU A 167 -21.78 -11.22 -2.11
N THR A 168 -21.80 -11.51 -3.38
CA THR A 168 -22.70 -12.50 -3.98
C THR A 168 -21.92 -13.69 -4.56
N LEU A 169 -22.63 -14.79 -4.82
CA LEU A 169 -22.07 -15.94 -5.53
C LEU A 169 -21.60 -15.60 -6.95
N GLU A 170 -22.26 -14.61 -7.57
CA GLU A 170 -21.90 -14.09 -8.89
C GLU A 170 -20.49 -13.46 -8.89
N ASP A 171 -20.15 -12.69 -7.84
CA ASP A 171 -18.83 -12.09 -7.68
C ASP A 171 -17.73 -13.17 -7.63
N ILE A 172 -18.01 -14.25 -6.89
CA ILE A 172 -17.09 -15.37 -6.76
C ILE A 172 -16.95 -16.08 -8.10
N SER A 173 -18.05 -16.45 -8.73
CA SER A 173 -18.06 -17.14 -10.03
C SER A 173 -17.32 -16.34 -11.09
N THR A 174 -17.62 -15.02 -11.20
CA THR A 174 -16.97 -14.13 -12.16
C THR A 174 -15.46 -14.02 -11.90
N SER A 175 -15.05 -13.92 -10.62
CA SER A 175 -13.64 -13.84 -10.25
C SER A 175 -12.88 -15.11 -10.60
N LEU A 176 -13.44 -16.28 -10.28
CA LEU A 176 -12.81 -17.57 -10.60
C LEU A 176 -12.77 -17.84 -12.10
N MET A 177 -13.82 -17.47 -12.83
CA MET A 177 -13.83 -17.60 -14.30
C MET A 177 -12.83 -16.64 -14.96
N ARG A 178 -12.64 -15.44 -14.40
CA ARG A 178 -11.56 -14.54 -14.81
C ARG A 178 -10.20 -15.21 -14.60
N MET A 179 -9.96 -15.83 -13.44
CA MET A 179 -8.72 -16.54 -13.15
C MET A 179 -8.47 -17.69 -14.14
N LYS A 180 -9.48 -18.48 -14.46
CA LYS A 180 -9.41 -19.51 -15.49
C LYS A 180 -8.86 -18.99 -16.82
N HIS A 181 -9.24 -17.76 -17.21
CA HIS A 181 -8.81 -17.18 -18.49
C HIS A 181 -7.43 -16.53 -18.43
N CYS A 182 -7.05 -16.01 -17.27
CA CYS A 182 -5.82 -15.23 -17.12
C CYS A 182 -4.62 -16.04 -16.61
N ASN A 183 -4.85 -17.20 -15.97
CA ASN A 183 -3.79 -17.97 -15.33
C ASN A 183 -3.98 -19.49 -15.59
N PRO A 184 -3.02 -20.13 -16.28
CA PRO A 184 -3.09 -21.55 -16.61
C PRO A 184 -3.30 -22.49 -15.42
N LEU A 185 -2.89 -22.11 -14.20
CA LEU A 185 -3.09 -22.90 -12.99
C LEU A 185 -4.57 -23.11 -12.65
N TYR A 186 -5.47 -22.26 -13.12
CA TYR A 186 -6.92 -22.35 -12.90
C TYR A 186 -7.69 -22.85 -14.13
N ALA A 187 -6.98 -23.21 -15.22
CA ALA A 187 -7.61 -23.58 -16.50
C ALA A 187 -8.53 -24.81 -16.36
N HIS A 188 -8.27 -25.69 -15.40
CA HIS A 188 -9.03 -26.90 -15.12
C HIS A 188 -10.36 -26.66 -14.36
N ILE A 189 -10.69 -25.42 -13.97
CA ILE A 189 -12.03 -25.09 -13.48
C ILE A 189 -13.02 -25.29 -14.63
N GLU A 190 -13.92 -26.24 -14.54
CA GLU A 190 -14.88 -26.55 -15.60
C GLU A 190 -16.19 -25.81 -15.39
N GLN A 191 -16.82 -25.99 -14.22
CA GLN A 191 -18.13 -25.46 -13.91
C GLN A 191 -18.19 -24.95 -12.45
N ILE A 192 -18.94 -23.90 -12.23
CA ILE A 192 -19.25 -23.37 -10.91
C ILE A 192 -20.78 -23.33 -10.79
N SER A 193 -21.31 -23.85 -9.70
CA SER A 193 -22.74 -23.86 -9.41
C SER A 193 -23.04 -23.56 -7.96
N SER A 194 -24.27 -23.17 -7.68
CA SER A 194 -24.76 -22.88 -6.32
C SER A 194 -26.02 -23.71 -6.07
N PRO A 195 -25.90 -24.87 -5.44
CA PRO A 195 -27.07 -25.72 -5.17
C PRO A 195 -27.99 -25.16 -4.09
N GLN A 196 -27.47 -24.31 -3.21
CA GLN A 196 -28.20 -23.67 -2.10
C GLN A 196 -27.58 -22.29 -1.80
N PRO A 197 -28.29 -21.37 -1.11
CA PRO A 197 -27.70 -20.12 -0.63
C PRO A 197 -26.42 -20.39 0.20
N TYR A 198 -25.39 -19.60 -0.05
CA TYR A 198 -24.08 -19.70 0.60
C TYR A 198 -23.31 -21.02 0.38
N VAL A 199 -23.74 -21.85 -0.58
CA VAL A 199 -23.03 -23.07 -0.98
C VAL A 199 -22.56 -22.91 -2.41
N LEU A 200 -21.26 -23.12 -2.63
CA LEU A 200 -20.62 -23.07 -3.92
C LEU A 200 -20.01 -24.41 -4.26
N ASP A 201 -20.39 -24.99 -5.38
CA ASP A 201 -19.80 -26.19 -5.95
C ASP A 201 -18.92 -25.81 -7.13
N ILE A 202 -17.68 -26.30 -7.12
CA ILE A 202 -16.70 -26.12 -8.19
C ILE A 202 -16.34 -27.48 -8.74
N TYR A 203 -16.53 -27.66 -10.05
CA TYR A 203 -16.19 -28.85 -10.79
C TYR A 203 -14.94 -28.61 -11.62
N LEU A 204 -14.03 -29.57 -11.59
CA LEU A 204 -12.75 -29.52 -12.29
C LEU A 204 -12.73 -30.54 -13.42
N SER A 205 -12.13 -30.19 -14.55
CA SER A 205 -11.92 -31.12 -15.68
C SER A 205 -10.86 -32.18 -15.38
N GLU A 206 -9.96 -31.91 -14.46
CA GLU A 206 -8.88 -32.78 -14.01
C GLU A 206 -8.88 -32.89 -12.49
N ALA A 207 -8.37 -34.01 -11.98
CA ALA A 207 -8.28 -34.25 -10.54
C ALA A 207 -7.24 -33.34 -9.89
N ASP A 208 -7.65 -32.61 -8.86
CA ASP A 208 -6.75 -31.74 -8.07
C ASP A 208 -7.07 -31.82 -6.58
N LYS A 209 -6.21 -32.51 -5.84
CA LYS A 209 -6.31 -32.64 -4.36
C LYS A 209 -5.86 -31.39 -3.62
N GLN A 210 -5.16 -30.48 -4.29
CA GLN A 210 -4.63 -29.25 -3.68
C GLN A 210 -5.38 -27.99 -4.14
N PHE A 211 -6.53 -28.15 -4.76
CA PHE A 211 -7.30 -27.04 -5.30
C PHE A 211 -7.64 -25.97 -4.24
N ALA A 212 -7.94 -26.38 -3.00
CA ALA A 212 -8.14 -25.42 -1.91
C ALA A 212 -6.87 -24.59 -1.63
N THR A 213 -5.68 -25.19 -1.67
CA THR A 213 -4.41 -24.48 -1.53
C THR A 213 -4.21 -23.47 -2.67
N LEU A 214 -4.56 -23.88 -3.90
CA LEU A 214 -4.51 -22.99 -5.06
C LEU A 214 -5.45 -21.78 -4.89
N LEU A 215 -6.64 -21.98 -4.35
CA LEU A 215 -7.60 -20.89 -4.06
C LEU A 215 -7.17 -19.99 -2.91
N GLY A 216 -6.22 -20.38 -2.07
CA GLY A 216 -5.59 -19.52 -1.05
C GLY A 216 -4.48 -18.62 -1.60
N SER A 217 -4.15 -18.71 -2.88
CA SER A 217 -3.15 -17.86 -3.53
C SER A 217 -3.59 -16.38 -3.52
N PRO A 218 -2.65 -15.43 -3.35
CA PRO A 218 -2.94 -14.00 -3.45
C PRO A 218 -3.53 -13.56 -4.81
N GLN A 219 -3.46 -14.42 -5.81
CA GLN A 219 -4.05 -14.16 -7.13
C GLN A 219 -5.54 -14.56 -7.20
N ALA A 220 -5.98 -15.48 -6.34
CA ALA A 220 -7.35 -16.03 -6.33
C ALA A 220 -8.34 -15.19 -5.51
N VAL A 221 -8.03 -13.91 -5.30
CA VAL A 221 -8.88 -12.98 -4.56
C VAL A 221 -10.17 -12.66 -5.32
N ILE A 222 -11.24 -12.42 -4.56
CA ILE A 222 -12.56 -12.14 -5.11
C ILE A 222 -12.74 -10.63 -5.34
N LEU A 223 -13.17 -10.29 -6.55
CA LEU A 223 -13.46 -8.93 -6.99
C LEU A 223 -14.98 -8.73 -7.10
N PRO A 224 -15.48 -7.50 -6.96
CA PRO A 224 -16.86 -7.21 -7.35
C PRO A 224 -17.05 -7.46 -8.85
N GLN A 225 -18.16 -8.07 -9.25
CA GLN A 225 -18.40 -8.42 -10.66
C GLN A 225 -18.29 -7.22 -11.61
N GLU A 226 -18.60 -6.02 -11.12
CA GLU A 226 -18.51 -4.75 -11.84
C GLU A 226 -17.13 -4.12 -11.86
N TRP A 227 -16.10 -4.78 -11.33
CA TRP A 227 -14.75 -4.21 -11.16
C TRP A 227 -14.20 -3.51 -12.41
N ALA A 228 -14.48 -4.05 -13.60
CA ALA A 228 -13.98 -3.51 -14.86
C ALA A 228 -14.66 -2.17 -15.27
N SER A 229 -15.86 -1.91 -14.76
CA SER A 229 -16.61 -0.66 -14.99
C SER A 229 -16.34 0.41 -13.94
N LEU A 230 -15.66 0.04 -12.84
CA LEU A 230 -15.31 0.98 -11.78
C LEU A 230 -14.12 1.86 -12.20
N PRO A 231 -14.25 3.19 -12.10
CA PRO A 231 -13.18 4.08 -12.53
C PRO A 231 -11.93 3.88 -11.68
N SER A 232 -10.77 3.83 -12.36
CA SER A 232 -9.45 3.73 -11.70
C SER A 232 -9.32 2.57 -10.70
N PHE A 233 -9.99 1.43 -10.95
CA PHE A 233 -9.97 0.27 -10.04
C PHE A 233 -8.56 -0.21 -9.72
N ALA A 234 -7.64 -0.13 -10.67
CA ALA A 234 -6.24 -0.52 -10.45
C ALA A 234 -5.51 0.37 -9.43
N GLN A 235 -5.92 1.63 -9.26
CA GLN A 235 -5.37 2.54 -8.25
C GLN A 235 -6.20 2.55 -6.97
N HIS A 236 -7.53 2.46 -7.08
CA HIS A 236 -8.47 2.50 -5.96
C HIS A 236 -9.29 1.20 -5.93
N PRO A 237 -8.65 0.07 -5.61
CA PRO A 237 -9.34 -1.21 -5.60
C PRO A 237 -10.38 -1.29 -4.50
N ILE A 238 -11.47 -1.99 -4.81
CA ILE A 238 -12.56 -2.29 -3.89
C ILE A 238 -12.54 -3.79 -3.63
N GLY A 239 -12.27 -4.17 -2.39
CA GLY A 239 -12.25 -5.56 -1.94
C GLY A 239 -13.16 -5.77 -0.74
N THR A 240 -12.99 -6.91 -0.08
CA THR A 240 -13.68 -7.31 1.15
C THR A 240 -12.77 -7.30 2.37
N GLY A 241 -11.49 -6.91 2.20
CA GLY A 241 -10.44 -7.01 3.20
C GLY A 241 -10.58 -6.06 4.38
N ALA A 242 -9.67 -6.21 5.33
CA ALA A 242 -9.66 -5.44 6.57
C ALA A 242 -9.37 -3.94 6.37
N TYR A 243 -8.75 -3.55 5.24
CA TYR A 243 -8.45 -2.16 4.89
C TYR A 243 -9.02 -1.78 3.53
N GLN A 244 -9.56 -0.57 3.44
CA GLN A 244 -10.02 0.05 2.21
C GLN A 244 -9.07 1.16 1.75
N VAL A 245 -8.87 1.31 0.45
CA VAL A 245 -8.09 2.39 -0.13
C VAL A 245 -8.91 3.67 -0.13
N ILE A 246 -8.39 4.72 0.50
CA ILE A 246 -9.02 6.05 0.56
C ILE A 246 -8.43 6.97 -0.51
N ALA A 247 -7.11 6.93 -0.67
CA ALA A 247 -6.39 7.71 -1.67
C ALA A 247 -5.17 6.92 -2.16
N ASN A 248 -4.87 7.02 -3.44
CA ASN A 248 -3.66 6.47 -4.04
C ASN A 248 -3.23 7.33 -5.23
N ASP A 249 -2.15 8.05 -5.06
CA ASP A 249 -1.57 8.89 -6.09
C ASP A 249 -0.03 8.72 -6.17
N LYS A 250 0.65 9.61 -6.87
CA LYS A 250 2.11 9.54 -7.02
C LYS A 250 2.89 9.85 -5.74
N HIS A 251 2.25 10.44 -4.72
CA HIS A 251 2.90 10.91 -3.50
C HIS A 251 2.41 10.19 -2.25
N LYS A 252 1.19 9.63 -2.28
CA LYS A 252 0.57 9.01 -1.11
C LYS A 252 -0.28 7.81 -1.47
N LEU A 253 -0.21 6.78 -0.64
CA LEU A 253 -1.25 5.77 -0.49
C LEU A 253 -1.81 5.86 0.93
N GLN A 254 -3.13 6.01 1.05
CA GLN A 254 -3.85 6.03 2.31
C GLN A 254 -4.84 4.89 2.35
N ILE A 255 -4.75 4.07 3.38
CA ILE A 255 -5.69 2.99 3.64
C ILE A 255 -6.28 3.14 5.03
N LYS A 256 -7.56 2.77 5.17
CA LYS A 256 -8.32 2.91 6.41
C LYS A 256 -8.96 1.58 6.78
N ALA A 257 -9.02 1.28 8.07
CA ALA A 257 -9.70 0.10 8.59
C ALA A 257 -11.16 0.05 8.13
N PHE A 258 -11.59 -1.11 7.64
CA PHE A 258 -12.97 -1.35 7.21
C PHE A 258 -13.81 -1.86 8.37
N ASN A 259 -14.67 -1.00 8.92
CA ASN A 259 -15.45 -1.32 10.13
C ASN A 259 -16.48 -2.46 9.94
N ARG A 260 -16.85 -2.77 8.68
CA ARG A 260 -17.77 -3.88 8.34
C ARG A 260 -17.02 -5.15 7.93
N TYR A 261 -15.73 -5.21 8.20
CA TYR A 261 -14.93 -6.41 7.93
C TYR A 261 -15.50 -7.60 8.72
N PHE A 262 -15.65 -8.74 8.06
CA PHE A 262 -16.25 -9.95 8.66
C PHE A 262 -15.35 -10.67 9.67
N GLY A 263 -14.04 -10.37 9.67
CA GLY A 263 -13.06 -10.89 10.62
C GLY A 263 -12.80 -9.92 11.78
N LEU A 264 -11.64 -10.08 12.43
CA LEU A 264 -11.21 -9.14 13.47
C LEU A 264 -10.90 -7.78 12.84
N ARG A 265 -11.49 -6.73 13.40
CA ARG A 265 -11.20 -5.36 12.99
C ARG A 265 -9.70 -5.07 13.16
N ALA A 266 -9.11 -4.46 12.17
CA ALA A 266 -7.72 -4.02 12.25
C ALA A 266 -7.51 -3.04 13.41
N LEU A 267 -6.40 -3.20 14.14
CA LEU A 267 -6.06 -2.35 15.28
C LEU A 267 -5.69 -0.93 14.86
N LEU A 268 -4.94 -0.79 13.76
CA LEU A 268 -4.62 0.52 13.19
C LEU A 268 -5.84 1.04 12.43
N ASP A 269 -6.29 2.25 12.79
CA ASP A 269 -7.43 2.89 12.12
C ASP A 269 -7.08 3.35 10.71
N GLU A 270 -5.86 3.83 10.53
CA GLU A 270 -5.40 4.39 9.25
C GLU A 270 -3.90 4.16 9.05
N ILE A 271 -3.49 3.92 7.82
CA ILE A 271 -2.10 3.79 7.42
C ILE A 271 -1.86 4.74 6.24
N ASP A 272 -0.96 5.70 6.45
CA ASP A 272 -0.49 6.65 5.45
C ASP A 272 0.89 6.22 4.94
N ILE A 273 0.99 5.88 3.67
CA ILE A 273 2.28 5.57 3.03
C ILE A 273 2.68 6.74 2.14
N TRP A 274 3.67 7.48 2.57
CA TRP A 274 4.19 8.61 1.81
C TRP A 274 5.27 8.18 0.84
N VAL A 275 5.11 8.58 -0.41
CA VAL A 275 6.02 8.20 -1.50
C VAL A 275 7.05 9.30 -1.69
N VAL A 276 8.29 9.01 -1.27
CA VAL A 276 9.44 9.93 -1.38
C VAL A 276 10.56 9.22 -2.16
N PRO A 277 10.57 9.33 -3.51
CA PRO A 277 11.52 8.61 -4.37
C PRO A 277 12.99 8.94 -4.08
N GLU A 278 13.27 10.13 -3.55
CA GLU A 278 14.60 10.63 -3.23
C GLU A 278 15.27 9.82 -2.11
N LEU A 279 14.49 9.11 -1.29
CA LEU A 279 14.98 8.29 -0.19
C LEU A 279 15.33 6.85 -0.58
N ASN A 280 15.54 6.59 -1.87
CA ASN A 280 15.67 5.27 -2.49
C ASN A 280 16.75 4.34 -1.89
N ASN A 281 17.74 4.83 -1.15
CA ASN A 281 18.89 4.03 -0.70
C ASN A 281 18.98 3.80 0.81
N LYS A 282 18.00 4.27 1.59
CA LYS A 282 17.97 4.02 3.04
C LYS A 282 16.55 3.64 3.43
N MET A 283 16.35 2.37 3.74
CA MET A 283 15.12 1.93 4.39
C MET A 283 14.95 2.75 5.67
N VAL A 284 13.93 3.60 5.68
CA VAL A 284 13.48 4.24 6.90
C VAL A 284 12.44 3.29 7.48
N CYS A 285 12.88 2.45 8.41
CA CYS A 285 11.95 1.74 9.27
C CYS A 285 11.29 2.78 10.16
N SER A 286 10.00 3.00 10.00
CA SER A 286 9.21 3.70 11.00
C SER A 286 9.12 2.78 12.22
N THR A 287 9.64 3.22 13.34
CA THR A 287 9.48 2.54 14.61
C THR A 287 8.08 2.84 15.11
N ILE A 288 7.25 1.83 15.32
CA ILE A 288 5.96 2.00 15.99
C ILE A 288 6.24 1.95 17.49
N HIS A 289 6.12 3.09 18.16
CA HIS A 289 6.12 3.13 19.61
C HIS A 289 4.69 2.82 20.09
N LEU A 290 4.46 1.60 20.57
CA LEU A 290 3.17 1.17 21.12
C LEU A 290 2.98 1.56 22.60
N THR A 291 4.00 2.12 23.26
CA THR A 291 3.96 2.54 24.67
C THR A 291 4.80 3.80 24.90
N ASP A 292 4.37 4.62 25.86
CA ASP A 292 5.08 5.82 26.33
C ASP A 292 6.42 5.56 27.03
N ASP A 293 6.87 4.31 27.08
CA ASP A 293 8.09 3.92 27.79
C ASP A 293 9.30 4.01 26.86
N ASP A 294 9.96 5.16 26.92
CA ASP A 294 11.16 5.56 26.15
C ASP A 294 12.43 4.72 26.46
N THR A 295 12.31 3.64 27.25
CA THR A 295 13.47 2.94 27.79
C THR A 295 14.01 1.80 26.95
N ASN A 296 13.38 1.41 25.84
CA ASN A 296 13.84 0.29 25.01
C ASN A 296 14.06 0.68 23.54
N LYS A 297 15.10 1.49 23.30
CA LYS A 297 15.56 1.83 21.93
C LYS A 297 16.16 0.65 21.15
N ASP A 298 16.35 -0.51 21.77
CA ASP A 298 17.15 -1.61 21.23
C ASP A 298 16.37 -2.86 20.80
N SER A 299 15.04 -2.88 20.85
CA SER A 299 14.26 -4.03 20.38
C SER A 299 13.82 -3.88 18.91
N LEU A 300 14.78 -3.79 18.00
CA LEU A 300 14.52 -4.03 16.58
C LEU A 300 14.34 -5.55 16.39
N GLU A 301 13.11 -6.00 16.30
CA GLU A 301 12.82 -7.36 15.87
C GLU A 301 13.03 -7.45 14.36
N SER A 302 14.13 -8.07 13.94
CA SER A 302 14.38 -8.35 12.53
C SER A 302 14.10 -9.81 12.24
N ARG A 303 13.14 -10.09 11.36
CA ARG A 303 12.90 -11.43 10.83
C ARG A 303 13.61 -11.57 9.49
N LYS A 304 14.50 -12.56 9.40
CA LYS A 304 15.10 -12.94 8.12
C LYS A 304 14.04 -13.66 7.30
N GLU A 305 13.68 -13.09 6.17
CA GLU A 305 12.78 -13.75 5.23
C GLU A 305 13.50 -14.86 4.49
N GLU A 306 12.87 -16.02 4.44
CA GLU A 306 13.29 -17.11 3.55
C GLU A 306 12.94 -16.72 2.11
N GLY A 307 13.95 -16.55 1.30
CA GLY A 307 13.83 -16.28 -0.12
C GLY A 307 14.55 -17.37 -0.91
N CYS A 308 14.15 -17.56 -2.14
CA CYS A 308 14.87 -18.41 -3.08
C CYS A 308 15.18 -17.63 -4.37
N TYR A 309 16.33 -17.94 -4.95
CA TYR A 309 16.61 -17.59 -6.33
C TYR A 309 16.16 -18.75 -7.21
N PHE A 310 15.52 -18.41 -8.31
CA PHE A 310 15.10 -19.42 -9.29
C PHE A 310 15.47 -18.98 -10.68
N LEU A 311 15.80 -19.97 -11.53
CA LEU A 311 16.13 -19.75 -12.92
C LEU A 311 14.90 -20.02 -13.79
N LEU A 312 14.46 -18.99 -14.50
CA LEU A 312 13.37 -19.10 -15.47
C LEU A 312 13.93 -19.16 -16.89
N TYR A 313 13.53 -20.19 -17.61
CA TYR A 313 13.84 -20.31 -19.03
C TYR A 313 12.72 -19.71 -19.88
N ASP A 314 13.09 -18.81 -20.81
CA ASP A 314 12.13 -18.31 -21.77
C ASP A 314 11.77 -19.42 -22.78
N SER A 315 10.57 -19.99 -22.66
CA SER A 315 10.06 -21.04 -23.54
C SER A 315 9.93 -20.60 -25.02
N ARG A 316 9.97 -19.30 -25.30
CA ARG A 316 9.95 -18.76 -26.66
C ARG A 316 11.31 -18.81 -27.32
N SER A 317 12.39 -18.90 -26.56
CA SER A 317 13.75 -19.03 -27.06
C SER A 317 13.97 -20.44 -27.62
N LYS A 318 14.37 -20.55 -28.88
CA LYS A 318 14.68 -21.83 -29.51
C LYS A 318 15.77 -22.61 -28.76
N GLN A 319 16.73 -21.91 -28.16
CA GLN A 319 17.79 -22.51 -27.34
C GLN A 319 17.22 -23.10 -26.05
N CYS A 320 16.34 -22.36 -25.35
CA CYS A 320 15.74 -22.80 -24.10
C CYS A 320 14.66 -23.87 -24.29
N GLN A 321 14.18 -24.14 -25.50
CA GLN A 321 13.30 -25.25 -25.81
C GLN A 321 14.02 -26.60 -25.75
N GLN A 322 15.34 -26.63 -25.97
CA GLN A 322 16.13 -27.85 -25.91
C GLN A 322 16.42 -28.23 -24.46
N THR A 323 16.03 -29.45 -24.07
CA THR A 323 16.18 -29.96 -22.70
C THR A 323 17.65 -30.02 -22.29
N GLU A 324 18.51 -30.45 -23.17
CA GLU A 324 19.97 -30.56 -22.96
C GLU A 324 20.60 -29.21 -22.60
N ILE A 325 20.17 -28.11 -23.26
CA ILE A 325 20.66 -26.76 -22.94
C ILE A 325 20.16 -26.32 -21.57
N ARG A 326 18.91 -26.60 -21.21
CA ARG A 326 18.39 -26.26 -19.87
C ARG A 326 19.12 -27.03 -18.77
N GLU A 327 19.38 -28.32 -18.97
CA GLU A 327 20.12 -29.15 -18.04
C GLU A 327 21.58 -28.65 -17.88
N TRP A 328 22.24 -28.34 -18.98
CA TRP A 328 23.57 -27.75 -18.97
C TRP A 328 23.60 -26.42 -18.22
N LEU A 329 22.69 -25.49 -18.56
CA LEU A 329 22.59 -24.20 -17.86
C LEU A 329 22.29 -24.39 -16.36
N SER A 330 21.43 -25.30 -15.98
CA SER A 330 21.14 -25.61 -14.58
C SER A 330 22.36 -26.19 -13.83
N SER A 331 23.22 -26.92 -14.53
CA SER A 331 24.45 -27.46 -13.93
C SER A 331 25.54 -26.42 -13.72
N VAL A 332 25.59 -25.40 -14.59
CA VAL A 332 26.58 -24.30 -14.54
C VAL A 332 26.13 -23.17 -13.62
N LEU A 333 24.83 -22.80 -13.69
CA LEU A 333 24.25 -21.73 -12.92
C LEU A 333 23.70 -22.25 -11.58
N THR A 334 24.57 -22.80 -10.77
CA THR A 334 24.21 -23.19 -9.40
C THR A 334 24.13 -21.96 -8.49
N PRO A 335 23.32 -21.96 -7.40
CA PRO A 335 23.26 -20.87 -6.45
C PRO A 335 24.64 -20.44 -5.92
N VAL A 336 25.55 -21.37 -5.76
CA VAL A 336 26.93 -21.12 -5.31
C VAL A 336 27.72 -20.32 -6.35
N ASN A 337 27.57 -20.63 -7.63
CA ASN A 337 28.30 -19.94 -8.72
C ASN A 337 27.68 -18.58 -9.09
N MET A 338 26.45 -18.28 -8.65
CA MET A 338 25.79 -16.99 -8.90
C MET A 338 25.99 -15.98 -7.76
N LEU A 339 26.47 -16.41 -6.60
CA LEU A 339 26.69 -15.59 -5.41
C LEU A 339 28.17 -15.24 -5.16
N THR A 340 29.07 -15.78 -5.95
CA THR A 340 30.51 -15.42 -6.00
C THR A 340 30.78 -14.46 -7.15
#